data_02c01f8b48487e0494d64f3b918c4ea5
#
_entry.id   02c01f8b48487e0494d64f3b918c4ea5
#
_cell.length_a   1.000
_cell.length_b   1.000
_cell.length_c   1.000
_cell.angle_alpha   90.00
_cell.angle_beta   90.00
_cell.angle_gamma   90.00
#
_symmetry.space_group_name_H-M   'P 1'
#
loop_
_entity.id
_entity.type
_entity.pdbx_description
1 polymer ?
#
loop_
_entity_poly.entity_id
_entity_poly.type
_entity_poly.pdbx_seq_one_letter_code
_entity_poly.pdbx_strand_id
1 'polypeptide(L)'
;EVDGVSMYQLTTQDAVRYIRGEEGTTVDLTIYREGEPDYLHFTVERRKVESPTVNHEMMGEVGYLQITSFDEVTVHQFKDAYEALEKEGMKGLIIDVRSNPGGLLTTVLDICREILPKGLIVYTEDKYGEKNDITD
;
A
#
# COMPACT_ATOMS: atom_id res chain seq x y z
N GLU A 1 22.23 2.12 18.03
CA GLU A 1 22.12 0.75 18.49
C GLU A 1 20.67 0.27 18.34
N VAL A 2 20.49 -1.05 18.32
CA VAL A 2 19.18 -1.71 18.33
C VAL A 2 19.22 -2.74 19.46
N ASP A 3 18.32 -2.63 20.44
CA ASP A 3 18.28 -3.46 21.66
C ASP A 3 19.66 -3.59 22.34
N GLY A 4 20.41 -2.48 22.42
CA GLY A 4 21.76 -2.41 22.98
C GLY A 4 22.89 -2.96 22.09
N VAL A 5 22.54 -3.53 20.93
CA VAL A 5 23.54 -4.04 19.96
C VAL A 5 23.98 -2.90 19.05
N SER A 6 25.29 -2.67 18.96
CA SER A 6 25.84 -1.64 18.07
C SER A 6 25.66 -2.00 16.59
N MET A 7 25.12 -1.06 15.81
CA MET A 7 25.00 -1.18 14.35
C MET A 7 26.21 -0.61 13.60
N TYR A 8 27.24 -0.23 14.31
CA TYR A 8 28.48 0.29 13.72
C TYR A 8 29.12 -0.77 12.83
N GLN A 9 29.48 -0.40 11.59
CA GLN A 9 30.03 -1.27 10.54
C GLN A 9 29.05 -2.34 9.97
N LEU A 10 27.79 -2.35 10.39
CA LEU A 10 26.78 -3.18 9.77
C LEU A 10 26.15 -2.48 8.57
N THR A 11 25.63 -3.25 7.62
CA THR A 11 24.88 -2.71 6.49
C THR A 11 23.48 -2.27 6.93
N THR A 12 22.83 -1.42 6.15
CA THR A 12 21.43 -1.05 6.40
C THR A 12 20.51 -2.27 6.44
N GLN A 13 20.80 -3.29 5.59
CA GLN A 13 20.01 -4.53 5.57
C GLN A 13 20.16 -5.33 6.87
N ASP A 14 21.38 -5.36 7.43
CA ASP A 14 21.61 -6.01 8.73
C ASP A 14 20.86 -5.27 9.84
N ALA A 15 20.96 -3.94 9.89
CA ALA A 15 20.22 -3.12 10.86
C ALA A 15 18.70 -3.37 10.76
N VAL A 16 18.15 -3.46 9.56
CA VAL A 16 16.72 -3.79 9.35
C VAL A 16 16.35 -5.14 9.93
N ARG A 17 17.21 -6.16 9.86
CA ARG A 17 16.94 -7.48 10.47
C ARG A 17 16.82 -7.41 12.01
N TYR A 18 17.60 -6.55 12.65
CA TYR A 18 17.51 -6.33 14.10
C TYR A 18 16.27 -5.52 14.49
N ILE A 19 15.87 -4.55 13.66
CA ILE A 19 14.71 -3.70 13.91
C ILE A 19 13.40 -4.48 13.69
N ARG A 20 13.32 -5.31 12.65
CA ARG A 20 12.12 -6.13 12.37
C ARG A 20 11.93 -7.20 13.42
N GLY A 21 10.67 -7.58 13.65
CA GLY A 21 10.30 -8.65 14.56
C GLY A 21 8.80 -8.88 14.55
N GLU A 22 8.32 -9.66 15.49
CA GLU A 22 6.91 -10.02 15.63
C GLU A 22 6.07 -8.77 15.97
N GLU A 23 4.90 -8.65 15.37
CA GLU A 23 3.95 -7.58 15.63
C GLU A 23 3.55 -7.53 17.12
N GLY A 24 3.43 -6.33 17.67
CA GLY A 24 3.13 -6.10 19.09
C GLY A 24 4.34 -6.18 20.01
N THR A 25 5.51 -6.61 19.51
CA THR A 25 6.76 -6.54 20.30
C THR A 25 7.37 -5.14 20.21
N THR A 26 8.28 -4.81 21.13
CA THR A 26 9.00 -3.53 21.12
C THR A 26 10.43 -3.71 20.67
N VAL A 27 11.04 -2.62 20.21
CA VAL A 27 12.47 -2.51 19.92
C VAL A 27 13.00 -1.20 20.49
N ASP A 28 14.13 -1.24 21.14
CA ASP A 28 14.81 -0.05 21.68
C ASP A 28 15.88 0.44 20.70
N LEU A 29 15.71 1.68 20.25
CA LEU A 29 16.62 2.33 19.32
C LEU A 29 17.43 3.41 20.01
N THR A 30 18.76 3.37 19.88
CA THR A 30 19.67 4.46 20.25
C THR A 30 20.21 5.09 18.98
N ILE A 31 19.86 6.34 18.75
CA ILE A 31 20.14 7.07 17.51
C ILE A 31 21.11 8.23 17.78
N TYR A 32 22.16 8.32 16.98
CA TYR A 32 22.99 9.50 16.88
C TYR A 32 22.37 10.45 15.87
N ARG A 33 22.18 11.71 16.23
CA ARG A 33 21.74 12.78 15.34
C ARG A 33 22.69 13.95 15.47
N GLU A 34 23.22 14.41 14.35
CA GLU A 34 24.08 15.59 14.31
C GLU A 34 23.31 16.83 14.81
N GLY A 35 23.93 17.60 15.71
CA GLY A 35 23.29 18.76 16.35
C GLY A 35 22.60 18.49 17.66
N GLU A 36 22.41 17.22 18.05
CA GLU A 36 21.92 16.86 19.38
C GLU A 36 23.08 16.63 20.36
N PRO A 37 22.97 17.11 21.63
CA PRO A 37 24.04 16.97 22.59
C PRO A 37 24.28 15.54 23.05
N ASP A 38 23.23 14.70 23.06
CA ASP A 38 23.24 13.32 23.54
C ASP A 38 22.59 12.37 22.53
N TYR A 39 22.77 11.06 22.75
CA TYR A 39 22.06 10.04 21.98
C TYR A 39 20.55 10.08 22.28
N LEU A 40 19.75 9.93 21.23
CA LEU A 40 18.30 9.85 21.35
C LEU A 40 17.88 8.40 21.57
N HIS A 41 16.98 8.16 22.52
CA HIS A 41 16.46 6.84 22.87
C HIS A 41 14.98 6.76 22.53
N PHE A 42 14.60 5.71 21.78
CA PHE A 42 13.21 5.45 21.37
C PHE A 42 12.87 3.99 21.62
N THR A 43 11.78 3.74 22.33
CA THR A 43 11.14 2.43 22.37
C THR A 43 10.00 2.44 21.36
N VAL A 44 10.09 1.60 20.33
CA VAL A 44 9.13 1.55 19.20
C VAL A 44 8.42 0.21 19.22
N GLU A 45 7.08 0.25 19.22
CA GLU A 45 6.26 -0.94 19.04
C GLU A 45 6.26 -1.37 17.57
N ARG A 46 6.56 -2.64 17.33
CA ARG A 46 6.50 -3.23 15.99
C ARG A 46 5.06 -3.43 15.56
N ARG A 47 4.69 -2.87 14.43
CA ARG A 47 3.38 -3.00 13.81
C ARG A 47 3.52 -3.39 12.36
N LYS A 48 2.51 -4.08 11.84
CA LYS A 48 2.41 -4.28 10.39
C LYS A 48 2.23 -2.91 9.74
N VAL A 49 3.23 -2.46 8.99
CA VAL A 49 3.18 -1.21 8.23
C VAL A 49 2.65 -1.55 6.84
N GLU A 50 1.45 -1.09 6.56
CA GLU A 50 0.88 -1.16 5.22
C GLU A 50 1.38 0.04 4.42
N SER A 51 2.10 -0.21 3.34
CA SER A 51 2.49 0.85 2.42
C SER A 51 1.24 1.37 1.70
N PRO A 52 1.02 2.68 1.65
CA PRO A 52 -0.10 3.23 0.89
C PRO A 52 0.10 2.96 -0.60
N THR A 53 -0.87 2.27 -1.21
CA THR A 53 -0.92 1.99 -2.65
C THR A 53 -1.99 2.84 -3.35
N VAL A 54 -2.84 3.50 -2.57
CA VAL A 54 -3.91 4.37 -3.05
C VAL A 54 -3.77 5.76 -2.44
N ASN A 55 -3.77 6.79 -3.28
CA ASN A 55 -3.87 8.19 -2.89
C ASN A 55 -5.14 8.77 -3.50
N HIS A 56 -5.80 9.70 -2.80
CA HIS A 56 -7.00 10.34 -3.32
C HIS A 56 -7.07 11.80 -2.93
N GLU A 57 -7.77 12.59 -3.76
CA GLU A 57 -8.08 14.00 -3.49
C GLU A 57 -9.31 14.44 -4.29
N MET A 58 -9.99 15.49 -3.82
CA MET A 58 -11.04 16.14 -4.60
C MET A 58 -10.46 17.22 -5.51
N MET A 59 -10.79 17.15 -6.80
CA MET A 59 -10.47 18.17 -7.81
C MET A 59 -11.76 18.89 -8.25
N GLY A 60 -12.21 19.84 -7.46
CA GLY A 60 -13.53 20.45 -7.63
C GLY A 60 -14.65 19.45 -7.32
N GLU A 61 -15.46 19.07 -8.31
CA GLU A 61 -16.51 18.06 -8.17
C GLU A 61 -16.07 16.66 -8.67
N VAL A 62 -14.79 16.50 -9.00
CA VAL A 62 -14.25 15.22 -9.51
C VAL A 62 -13.33 14.63 -8.45
N GLY A 63 -13.58 13.39 -8.05
CA GLY A 63 -12.68 12.59 -7.25
C GLY A 63 -11.49 12.14 -8.10
N TYR A 64 -10.28 12.36 -7.62
CA TYR A 64 -9.05 11.81 -8.19
C TYR A 64 -8.53 10.71 -7.29
N LEU A 65 -8.23 9.55 -7.86
CA LEU A 65 -7.76 8.38 -7.14
C LEU A 65 -6.59 7.76 -7.91
N GLN A 66 -5.40 7.77 -7.30
CA GLN A 66 -4.20 7.17 -7.87
C GLN A 66 -3.95 5.81 -7.24
N ILE A 67 -3.72 4.79 -8.09
CA ILE A 67 -3.30 3.45 -7.65
C ILE A 67 -1.87 3.23 -8.12
N THR A 68 -0.94 3.10 -7.18
CA THR A 68 0.49 2.95 -7.48
C THR A 68 0.94 1.50 -7.69
N SER A 69 0.24 0.54 -7.09
CA SER A 69 0.42 -0.91 -7.30
C SER A 69 -0.86 -1.66 -6.91
N PHE A 70 -0.98 -2.91 -7.34
CA PHE A 70 -2.12 -3.77 -6.99
C PHE A 70 -1.67 -4.86 -6.02
N ASP A 71 -1.61 -4.50 -4.72
CA ASP A 71 -1.24 -5.38 -3.62
C ASP A 71 -2.51 -5.83 -2.85
N GLU A 72 -2.36 -6.74 -1.89
CA GLU A 72 -3.48 -7.24 -1.08
C GLU A 72 -4.24 -6.11 -0.34
N VAL A 73 -3.52 -5.08 0.10
CA VAL A 73 -4.09 -3.94 0.83
C VAL A 73 -4.84 -2.95 -0.06
N THR A 74 -4.60 -2.99 -1.39
CA THR A 74 -5.09 -1.97 -2.33
C THR A 74 -6.61 -1.95 -2.41
N VAL A 75 -7.29 -3.11 -2.33
CA VAL A 75 -8.76 -3.18 -2.38
C VAL A 75 -9.37 -2.40 -1.22
N HIS A 76 -8.88 -2.62 -0.01
CA HIS A 76 -9.36 -1.93 1.18
C HIS A 76 -9.10 -0.43 1.09
N GLN A 77 -7.87 -0.03 0.77
CA GLN A 77 -7.50 1.37 0.60
C GLN A 77 -8.31 2.06 -0.51
N PHE A 78 -8.62 1.34 -1.60
CA PHE A 78 -9.49 1.85 -2.66
C PHE A 78 -10.90 2.13 -2.16
N LYS A 79 -11.51 1.18 -1.43
CA LYS A 79 -12.86 1.35 -0.87
C LYS A 79 -12.92 2.54 0.07
N ASP A 80 -11.97 2.67 0.98
CA ASP A 80 -11.91 3.78 1.93
C ASP A 80 -11.78 5.13 1.21
N ALA A 81 -10.91 5.20 0.19
CA ALA A 81 -10.71 6.39 -0.63
C ALA A 81 -11.96 6.73 -1.45
N TYR A 82 -12.59 5.75 -2.07
CA TYR A 82 -13.81 5.93 -2.85
C TYR A 82 -14.96 6.45 -1.99
N GLU A 83 -15.19 5.83 -0.82
CA GLU A 83 -16.19 6.29 0.14
C GLU A 83 -15.92 7.70 0.67
N ALA A 84 -14.65 8.06 0.89
CA ALA A 84 -14.28 9.41 1.31
C ALA A 84 -14.67 10.44 0.24
N LEU A 85 -14.34 10.17 -1.03
CA LEU A 85 -14.70 11.03 -2.16
C LEU A 85 -16.21 11.12 -2.39
N GLU A 86 -16.97 10.03 -2.19
CA GLU A 86 -18.44 10.07 -2.24
C GLU A 86 -19.03 10.95 -1.13
N LYS A 87 -18.52 10.84 0.10
CA LYS A 87 -18.95 11.68 1.24
C LYS A 87 -18.64 13.16 1.01
N GLU A 88 -17.58 13.47 0.26
CA GLU A 88 -17.25 14.84 -0.15
C GLU A 88 -18.10 15.32 -1.34
N GLY A 89 -18.94 14.47 -1.91
CA GLY A 89 -19.91 14.80 -2.95
C GLY A 89 -19.35 14.78 -4.37
N MET A 90 -18.40 13.90 -4.67
CA MET A 90 -17.90 13.73 -6.03
C MET A 90 -19.03 13.42 -7.02
N LYS A 91 -18.94 14.00 -8.22
CA LYS A 91 -19.87 13.76 -9.33
C LYS A 91 -19.22 12.98 -10.49
N GLY A 92 -17.93 12.77 -10.43
CA GLY A 92 -17.15 11.98 -11.38
C GLY A 92 -15.87 11.48 -10.74
N LEU A 93 -15.27 10.45 -11.32
CA LEU A 93 -14.07 9.82 -10.80
C LEU A 93 -13.01 9.70 -11.88
N ILE A 94 -11.78 10.05 -11.56
CA ILE A 94 -10.57 9.76 -12.34
C ILE A 94 -9.78 8.72 -11.57
N ILE A 95 -9.50 7.58 -12.19
CA ILE A 95 -8.60 6.55 -11.67
C ILE A 95 -7.29 6.65 -12.44
N ASP A 96 -6.22 7.02 -11.75
CA ASP A 96 -4.88 7.18 -12.32
C ASP A 96 -4.02 5.97 -12.00
N VAL A 97 -3.64 5.23 -13.03
CA VAL A 97 -2.74 4.08 -12.95
C VAL A 97 -1.41 4.34 -13.66
N ARG A 98 -1.06 5.59 -13.92
CA ARG A 98 0.21 5.95 -14.54
C ARG A 98 1.37 5.54 -13.63
N SER A 99 2.41 4.95 -14.22
CA SER A 99 3.57 4.38 -13.52
C SER A 99 3.25 3.23 -12.57
N ASN A 100 2.05 2.66 -12.63
CA ASN A 100 1.70 1.44 -11.91
C ASN A 100 2.31 0.24 -12.65
N PRO A 101 3.18 -0.57 -12.02
CA PRO A 101 3.80 -1.74 -12.67
C PRO A 101 2.86 -2.94 -12.77
N GLY A 102 1.64 -2.86 -12.22
CA GLY A 102 0.72 -3.98 -12.09
C GLY A 102 0.66 -4.52 -10.67
N GLY A 103 0.40 -5.83 -10.55
CA GLY A 103 0.31 -6.54 -9.28
C GLY A 103 -0.62 -7.73 -9.35
N LEU A 104 -1.39 -7.97 -8.30
CA LEU A 104 -2.31 -9.09 -8.19
C LEU A 104 -3.55 -8.91 -9.07
N LEU A 105 -3.80 -9.86 -9.98
CA LEU A 105 -5.01 -9.85 -10.81
C LEU A 105 -6.28 -9.87 -9.99
N THR A 106 -6.31 -10.64 -8.89
CA THR A 106 -7.45 -10.68 -7.97
C THR A 106 -7.80 -9.30 -7.41
N THR A 107 -6.80 -8.53 -7.02
CA THR A 107 -6.97 -7.15 -6.54
C THR A 107 -7.60 -6.25 -7.61
N VAL A 108 -7.14 -6.34 -8.87
CA VAL A 108 -7.73 -5.57 -9.98
C VAL A 108 -9.19 -5.96 -10.19
N LEU A 109 -9.51 -7.27 -10.17
CA LEU A 109 -10.86 -7.78 -10.34
C LEU A 109 -11.80 -7.28 -9.24
N ASP A 110 -11.33 -7.31 -7.98
CA ASP A 110 -12.13 -6.87 -6.85
C ASP A 110 -12.40 -5.35 -6.91
N ILE A 111 -11.43 -4.55 -7.35
CA ILE A 111 -11.65 -3.12 -7.61
C ILE A 111 -12.64 -2.91 -8.76
N CYS A 112 -12.52 -3.68 -9.84
CA CYS A 112 -13.45 -3.58 -10.97
C CYS A 112 -14.89 -3.91 -10.54
N ARG A 113 -15.09 -4.89 -9.67
CA ARG A 113 -16.40 -5.26 -9.12
C ARG A 113 -17.06 -4.15 -8.30
N GLU A 114 -16.27 -3.28 -7.68
CA GLU A 114 -16.81 -2.13 -6.93
C GLU A 114 -17.37 -1.02 -7.82
N ILE A 115 -16.84 -0.88 -9.04
CA ILE A 115 -17.14 0.29 -9.90
C ILE A 115 -17.83 -0.05 -11.21
N LEU A 116 -17.79 -1.30 -11.66
CA LEU A 116 -18.40 -1.71 -12.92
C LEU A 116 -19.77 -2.36 -12.68
N PRO A 117 -20.68 -2.22 -13.65
CA PRO A 117 -21.91 -3.02 -13.63
C PRO A 117 -21.58 -4.49 -13.84
N LYS A 118 -22.49 -5.37 -13.40
CA LYS A 118 -22.35 -6.82 -13.59
C LYS A 118 -22.11 -7.19 -15.06
N GLY A 119 -21.13 -8.06 -15.26
CA GLY A 119 -20.78 -8.51 -16.61
C GLY A 119 -19.37 -9.10 -16.68
N LEU A 120 -18.92 -9.26 -17.92
CA LEU A 120 -17.55 -9.70 -18.18
C LEU A 120 -16.57 -8.58 -17.86
N ILE A 121 -15.61 -8.84 -16.95
CA ILE A 121 -14.56 -7.89 -16.61
C ILE A 121 -13.36 -8.11 -17.52
N VAL A 122 -12.87 -9.37 -17.59
CA VAL A 122 -11.71 -9.75 -18.39
C VAL A 122 -11.81 -11.23 -18.72
N TYR A 123 -11.15 -11.65 -19.77
CA TYR A 123 -10.92 -13.07 -20.06
C TYR A 123 -9.45 -13.33 -20.29
N THR A 124 -9.03 -14.55 -19.98
CA THR A 124 -7.72 -15.07 -20.40
C THR A 124 -7.92 -16.03 -21.55
N GLU A 125 -7.01 -16.00 -22.53
CA GLU A 125 -7.02 -16.91 -23.67
C GLU A 125 -5.67 -17.62 -23.73
N ASP A 126 -5.69 -18.93 -23.81
CA ASP A 126 -4.48 -19.71 -23.97
C ASP A 126 -4.01 -19.77 -25.43
N LYS A 127 -2.85 -20.38 -25.67
CA LYS A 127 -2.29 -20.52 -27.03
C LYS A 127 -3.11 -21.39 -27.98
N TYR A 128 -4.12 -22.10 -27.48
CA TYR A 128 -5.03 -22.93 -28.27
C TYR A 128 -6.37 -22.24 -28.53
N GLY A 129 -6.57 -21.03 -28.02
CA GLY A 129 -7.79 -20.25 -28.15
C GLY A 129 -8.85 -20.59 -27.12
N GLU A 130 -8.52 -21.37 -26.08
CA GLU A 130 -9.45 -21.60 -24.97
C GLU A 130 -9.54 -20.35 -24.08
N LYS A 131 -10.77 -19.92 -23.86
CA LYS A 131 -11.07 -18.71 -23.07
C LYS A 131 -11.56 -19.10 -21.70
N ASN A 132 -11.08 -18.36 -20.69
CA ASN A 132 -11.59 -18.39 -19.35
C ASN A 132 -12.09 -16.99 -18.97
N ASP A 133 -13.42 -16.84 -18.94
CA ASP A 133 -14.09 -15.59 -18.65
C ASP A 133 -14.11 -15.34 -17.14
N ILE A 134 -13.77 -14.12 -16.74
CA ILE A 134 -13.84 -13.65 -15.36
C ILE A 134 -14.91 -12.54 -15.32
N THR A 135 -15.97 -12.82 -14.59
CA THR A 135 -17.14 -11.95 -14.46
C THR A 135 -17.27 -11.40 -13.05
N ASP A 136 -18.12 -10.40 -12.91
CA ASP A 136 -18.67 -9.98 -11.64
C ASP A 136 -19.81 -10.93 -11.24
#